data_976f29816e8c773043985839757ec15b
#
_entry.id   976f29816e8c773043985839757ec15b
#
_cell.length_a   1.000
_cell.length_b   1.000
_cell.length_c   1.000
_cell.angle_alpha   90.00
_cell.angle_beta   90.00
_cell.angle_gamma   90.00
#
_symmetry.space_group_name_H-M   'P 1'
#
loop_
_entity.id
_entity.type
_entity.pdbx_description
1 polymer ?
#
loop_
_entity_poly.entity_id
_entity_poly.type
_entity_poly.pdbx_seq_one_letter_code
_entity_poly.pdbx_strand_id
1 'polypeptide(L)'
;MLRLLTTIFLVSAGIFLYSYFRELNPGTVAVRTSPSIQFELSPVTLVIFSMAVGAVLVALAVGMRQTAHVIGNWRSTRLLRRKEKIDALHREGTHAIMSKRTVEAIGLFERALAMDPNRVDSLLWLGNIYRVESNFAEAIRLHQRANRVDERNIEILLELANDLEGAKRYEDALQTLQKMLKIEPDNLTALIRKRDLLIRLEKWSEALEIQHRLLKANLPEPERRAETHLLTGCTYEVGRQLLERGHPDKARRYFRGAIKKDRTFLPAYIGIGEILIREGKTKQAVEILKKVYAKTRSSIILHRLEELFLEQGEPSEIIRVYQEALRQDPNNPALQFYLGKLYYRLEMVDEAFDILSTVEGIQDQLVDYHKIMANLYLRKQQMEQAVAELKKALHFKKRVVVPYVCTACRQESTEWSGRCRRCGTWNTLVALPLPNAGQAVPGQDSGPLPVSAVPYQGIASPFETV
;
A
#
# COMPACT_ATOMS: atom_id res chain seq x y z
N MET A 1 5.92 48.95 -64.01
CA MET A 1 6.57 49.95 -64.87
C MET A 1 7.94 50.36 -64.33
N LEU A 2 8.07 50.83 -63.10
CA LEU A 2 9.34 51.32 -62.54
C LEU A 2 10.49 50.27 -62.57
N ARG A 3 10.18 48.98 -62.23
CA ARG A 3 11.18 47.87 -62.24
C ARG A 3 11.67 47.55 -63.67
N LEU A 4 10.81 47.71 -64.68
CA LEU A 4 11.18 47.47 -66.07
C LEU A 4 12.06 48.59 -66.59
N LEU A 5 11.78 49.83 -66.26
CA LEU A 5 12.60 51.02 -66.60
C LEU A 5 13.99 50.96 -65.92
N THR A 6 14.05 50.51 -64.62
CA THR A 6 15.32 50.35 -63.91
C THR A 6 16.17 49.22 -64.50
N THR A 7 15.57 48.10 -64.94
CA THR A 7 16.32 47.02 -65.60
C THR A 7 16.83 47.45 -66.98
N ILE A 8 16.03 48.15 -67.78
CA ILE A 8 16.47 48.67 -69.08
C ILE A 8 17.61 49.66 -68.93
N PHE A 9 17.51 50.57 -67.95
CA PHE A 9 18.59 51.55 -67.64
C PHE A 9 19.89 50.83 -67.22
N LEU A 10 19.85 49.86 -66.33
CA LEU A 10 21.02 49.12 -65.88
C LEU A 10 21.68 48.31 -67.01
N VAL A 11 20.88 47.69 -67.88
CA VAL A 11 21.37 46.95 -69.06
C VAL A 11 22.02 47.92 -70.05
N SER A 12 21.40 49.07 -70.38
CA SER A 12 21.96 50.08 -71.26
C SER A 12 23.26 50.70 -70.74
N ALA A 13 23.29 51.01 -69.44
CA ALA A 13 24.51 51.50 -68.77
C ALA A 13 25.63 50.45 -68.78
N GLY A 14 25.27 49.16 -68.62
CA GLY A 14 26.23 48.05 -68.68
C GLY A 14 26.83 47.85 -70.07
N ILE A 15 25.99 47.99 -71.15
CA ILE A 15 26.45 47.91 -72.56
C ILE A 15 27.42 49.12 -72.87
N PHE A 16 27.00 50.30 -72.44
CA PHE A 16 27.84 51.51 -72.63
C PHE A 16 29.21 51.39 -71.92
N LEU A 17 29.21 50.95 -70.66
CA LEU A 17 30.49 50.75 -69.93
C LEU A 17 31.36 49.67 -70.58
N TYR A 18 30.70 48.56 -71.06
CA TYR A 18 31.44 47.50 -71.78
C TYR A 18 32.11 48.04 -73.06
N SER A 19 31.37 48.77 -73.89
CA SER A 19 31.90 49.37 -75.13
C SER A 19 33.04 50.36 -74.85
N TYR A 20 32.84 51.22 -73.88
CA TYR A 20 33.86 52.21 -73.45
C TYR A 20 35.14 51.56 -72.95
N PHE A 21 35.07 50.60 -72.07
CA PHE A 21 36.28 49.94 -71.59
C PHE A 21 36.91 49.02 -72.61
N ARG A 22 36.20 48.51 -73.58
CA ARG A 22 36.73 47.72 -74.69
C ARG A 22 37.54 48.55 -75.64
N GLU A 23 37.15 49.79 -75.96
CA GLU A 23 37.90 50.72 -76.75
C GLU A 23 39.20 51.17 -76.07
N LEU A 24 39.20 51.33 -74.74
CA LEU A 24 40.35 51.67 -73.97
C LEU A 24 41.37 50.53 -73.85
N ASN A 25 40.97 49.30 -74.02
CA ASN A 25 41.79 48.11 -73.88
C ASN A 25 41.67 47.15 -75.08
N PRO A 26 42.25 47.52 -76.22
CA PRO A 26 42.09 46.79 -77.50
C PRO A 26 42.88 45.47 -77.59
N GLY A 27 43.68 45.11 -76.59
CA GLY A 27 44.44 43.86 -76.55
C GLY A 27 43.57 42.61 -76.29
N THR A 28 44.07 41.43 -76.69
CA THR A 28 43.52 40.14 -76.36
C THR A 28 44.40 39.40 -75.35
N VAL A 29 43.78 38.72 -74.40
CA VAL A 29 44.38 37.82 -73.40
C VAL A 29 44.10 36.42 -73.76
N ALA A 30 45.11 35.57 -73.98
CA ALA A 30 44.94 34.15 -74.23
C ALA A 30 44.73 33.39 -72.90
N VAL A 31 43.57 32.84 -72.74
CA VAL A 31 43.22 32.01 -71.56
C VAL A 31 43.31 30.55 -71.98
N ARG A 32 44.20 29.78 -71.37
CA ARG A 32 44.26 28.31 -71.59
C ARG A 32 43.44 27.60 -70.49
N THR A 33 42.42 26.88 -70.92
CA THR A 33 41.57 26.06 -70.05
C THR A 33 41.96 24.60 -70.03
N SER A 34 42.73 24.16 -71.05
CA SER A 34 43.33 22.81 -71.18
C SER A 34 44.58 22.93 -72.07
N PRO A 35 45.49 21.92 -72.06
CA PRO A 35 46.68 21.91 -72.95
C PRO A 35 46.35 22.09 -74.43
N SER A 36 45.16 21.69 -74.85
CA SER A 36 44.74 21.75 -76.28
C SER A 36 43.69 22.82 -76.58
N ILE A 37 43.23 23.62 -75.60
CA ILE A 37 42.14 24.58 -75.75
C ILE A 37 42.60 25.93 -75.24
N GLN A 38 42.71 26.91 -76.14
CA GLN A 38 43.07 28.27 -75.89
C GLN A 38 41.96 29.19 -76.44
N PHE A 39 41.49 30.15 -75.66
CA PHE A 39 40.51 31.16 -76.05
C PHE A 39 41.21 32.54 -75.97
N GLU A 40 41.03 33.35 -77.01
CA GLU A 40 41.41 34.75 -77.00
C GLU A 40 40.23 35.62 -76.63
N LEU A 41 40.28 36.26 -75.51
CA LEU A 41 39.22 37.13 -75.03
C LEU A 41 39.76 38.52 -74.72
N SER A 42 38.91 39.54 -74.91
CA SER A 42 39.35 40.90 -74.47
C SER A 42 39.36 40.91 -72.91
N PRO A 43 40.32 41.71 -72.32
CA PRO A 43 40.39 41.82 -70.87
C PRO A 43 39.07 42.17 -70.22
N VAL A 44 38.27 43.01 -70.84
CA VAL A 44 36.97 43.47 -70.37
C VAL A 44 35.97 42.31 -70.32
N THR A 45 35.98 41.45 -71.37
CA THR A 45 35.13 40.27 -71.44
C THR A 45 35.43 39.26 -70.34
N LEU A 46 36.72 39.10 -70.08
CA LEU A 46 37.25 38.20 -69.02
C LEU A 46 36.84 38.68 -67.62
N VAL A 47 36.94 39.98 -67.35
CA VAL A 47 36.48 40.56 -66.06
C VAL A 47 34.96 40.42 -65.90
N ILE A 48 34.16 40.72 -66.91
CA ILE A 48 32.72 40.58 -66.83
C ILE A 48 32.28 39.12 -66.66
N PHE A 49 32.97 38.21 -67.36
CA PHE A 49 32.70 36.77 -67.19
C PHE A 49 33.04 36.29 -65.77
N SER A 50 34.18 36.67 -65.22
CA SER A 50 34.56 36.31 -63.84
C SER A 50 33.59 36.92 -62.82
N MET A 51 33.14 38.17 -63.01
CA MET A 51 32.13 38.78 -62.16
C MET A 51 30.77 38.05 -62.26
N ALA A 52 30.37 37.66 -63.44
CA ALA A 52 29.12 36.90 -63.67
C ALA A 52 29.17 35.52 -62.98
N VAL A 53 30.31 34.81 -63.12
CA VAL A 53 30.52 33.55 -62.44
C VAL A 53 30.51 33.72 -60.91
N GLY A 54 31.21 34.75 -60.42
CA GLY A 54 31.20 35.10 -59.01
C GLY A 54 29.79 35.41 -58.47
N ALA A 55 29.02 36.19 -59.21
CA ALA A 55 27.62 36.53 -58.87
C ALA A 55 26.74 35.29 -58.83
N VAL A 56 26.89 34.37 -59.80
CA VAL A 56 26.15 33.08 -59.83
C VAL A 56 26.53 32.21 -58.61
N LEU A 57 27.81 32.11 -58.30
CA LEU A 57 28.27 31.34 -57.11
C LEU A 57 27.74 31.92 -55.79
N VAL A 58 27.75 33.24 -55.65
CA VAL A 58 27.18 33.92 -54.49
C VAL A 58 25.63 33.69 -54.42
N ALA A 59 24.94 33.83 -55.57
CA ALA A 59 23.50 33.58 -55.62
C ALA A 59 23.14 32.12 -55.25
N LEU A 60 23.95 31.17 -55.74
CA LEU A 60 23.79 29.75 -55.37
C LEU A 60 24.04 29.53 -53.86
N ALA A 61 25.09 30.11 -53.31
CA ALA A 61 25.42 29.98 -51.88
C ALA A 61 24.35 30.62 -51.01
N VAL A 62 23.84 31.80 -51.36
CA VAL A 62 22.72 32.45 -50.65
C VAL A 62 21.44 31.65 -50.80
N GLY A 63 21.13 31.15 -52.01
CA GLY A 63 19.98 30.28 -52.27
C GLY A 63 20.02 28.99 -51.45
N MET A 64 21.15 28.30 -51.39
CA MET A 64 21.34 27.10 -50.55
C MET A 64 21.17 27.42 -49.04
N ARG A 65 21.71 28.56 -48.57
CA ARG A 65 21.54 28.99 -47.18
C ARG A 65 20.06 29.28 -46.84
N GLN A 66 19.35 29.99 -47.73
CA GLN A 66 17.94 30.32 -47.55
C GLN A 66 17.06 29.06 -47.55
N THR A 67 17.28 28.12 -48.49
CA THR A 67 16.54 26.86 -48.55
C THR A 67 16.78 26.01 -47.31
N ALA A 68 18.03 25.96 -46.81
CA ALA A 68 18.33 25.23 -45.54
C ALA A 68 17.60 25.87 -44.35
N HIS A 69 17.54 27.21 -44.27
CA HIS A 69 16.77 27.90 -43.22
C HIS A 69 15.25 27.63 -43.34
N VAL A 70 14.68 27.67 -44.54
CA VAL A 70 13.27 27.39 -44.76
C VAL A 70 12.92 25.95 -44.40
N ILE A 71 13.74 24.97 -44.79
CA ILE A 71 13.57 23.56 -44.44
C ILE A 71 13.71 23.37 -42.93
N GLY A 72 14.71 23.99 -42.28
CA GLY A 72 14.88 23.96 -40.83
C GLY A 72 13.68 24.51 -40.09
N ASN A 73 13.21 25.69 -40.46
CA ASN A 73 12.00 26.30 -39.87
C ASN A 73 10.74 25.47 -40.12
N TRP A 74 10.55 24.87 -41.29
CA TRP A 74 9.42 24.03 -41.59
C TRP A 74 9.43 22.73 -40.75
N ARG A 75 10.60 22.11 -40.61
CA ARG A 75 10.76 20.92 -39.75
C ARG A 75 10.48 21.26 -38.28
N SER A 76 11.03 22.34 -37.76
CA SER A 76 10.80 22.78 -36.37
C SER A 76 9.34 23.13 -36.13
N THR A 77 8.70 23.84 -37.03
CA THR A 77 7.25 24.19 -36.96
C THR A 77 6.38 22.93 -36.97
N ARG A 78 6.73 21.94 -37.82
CA ARG A 78 6.01 20.68 -37.89
C ARG A 78 6.15 19.88 -36.60
N LEU A 79 7.34 19.85 -36.01
CA LEU A 79 7.58 19.19 -34.72
C LEU A 79 6.82 19.89 -33.59
N LEU A 80 6.83 21.22 -33.56
CA LEU A 80 6.08 22.00 -32.58
C LEU A 80 4.56 21.74 -32.67
N ARG A 81 3.99 21.81 -33.88
CA ARG A 81 2.55 21.51 -34.11
C ARG A 81 2.20 20.06 -33.69
N ARG A 82 3.11 19.11 -33.93
CA ARG A 82 2.91 17.71 -33.49
C ARG A 82 2.88 17.63 -31.98
N LYS A 83 3.82 18.29 -31.29
CA LYS A 83 3.89 18.35 -29.83
C LYS A 83 2.64 19.03 -29.25
N GLU A 84 2.24 20.18 -29.77
CA GLU A 84 1.02 20.88 -29.35
C GLU A 84 -0.24 20.00 -29.49
N LYS A 85 -0.33 19.25 -30.59
CA LYS A 85 -1.46 18.33 -30.80
C LYS A 85 -1.48 17.18 -29.79
N ILE A 86 -0.30 16.62 -29.44
CA ILE A 86 -0.17 15.59 -28.41
C ILE A 86 -0.58 16.16 -27.04
N ASP A 87 -0.11 17.38 -26.72
CA ASP A 87 -0.46 18.06 -25.48
C ASP A 87 -1.96 18.40 -25.39
N ALA A 88 -2.58 18.77 -26.53
CA ALA A 88 -4.02 19.00 -26.59
C ALA A 88 -4.80 17.71 -26.32
N LEU A 89 -4.47 16.60 -27.00
CA LEU A 89 -5.10 15.30 -26.78
C LEU A 89 -4.96 14.83 -25.33
N HIS A 90 -3.80 15.04 -24.72
CA HIS A 90 -3.58 14.70 -23.32
C HIS A 90 -4.47 15.53 -22.39
N ARG A 91 -4.53 16.88 -22.57
CA ARG A 91 -5.42 17.75 -21.78
C ARG A 91 -6.91 17.40 -21.96
N GLU A 92 -7.34 17.12 -23.19
CA GLU A 92 -8.72 16.68 -23.45
C GLU A 92 -9.02 15.35 -22.76
N GLY A 93 -8.06 14.40 -22.77
CA GLY A 93 -8.16 13.11 -22.05
C GLY A 93 -8.31 13.31 -20.54
N THR A 94 -7.48 14.15 -19.92
CA THR A 94 -7.60 14.45 -18.49
C THR A 94 -8.92 15.13 -18.15
N HIS A 95 -9.40 16.06 -18.99
CA HIS A 95 -10.70 16.68 -18.82
C HIS A 95 -11.87 15.68 -18.97
N ALA A 96 -11.75 14.73 -19.89
CA ALA A 96 -12.74 13.66 -20.06
C ALA A 96 -12.84 12.77 -18.81
N ILE A 97 -11.70 12.44 -18.16
CA ILE A 97 -11.67 11.72 -16.87
C ILE A 97 -12.41 12.51 -15.79
N MET A 98 -12.07 13.78 -15.60
CA MET A 98 -12.74 14.64 -14.60
C MET A 98 -14.25 14.75 -14.85
N SER A 99 -14.69 14.59 -16.10
CA SER A 99 -16.09 14.58 -16.51
C SER A 99 -16.71 13.17 -16.50
N LYS A 100 -16.05 12.16 -15.95
CA LYS A 100 -16.49 10.74 -15.92
C LYS A 100 -16.75 10.11 -17.29
N ARG A 101 -16.13 10.65 -18.35
CA ARG A 101 -16.24 10.13 -19.73
C ARG A 101 -15.05 9.21 -20.03
N THR A 102 -14.97 8.07 -19.34
CA THR A 102 -13.82 7.16 -19.35
C THR A 102 -13.49 6.62 -20.73
N VAL A 103 -14.50 6.19 -21.51
CA VAL A 103 -14.30 5.64 -22.86
C VAL A 103 -13.69 6.68 -23.82
N GLU A 104 -14.16 7.93 -23.75
CA GLU A 104 -13.61 9.02 -24.52
C GLU A 104 -12.16 9.32 -24.13
N ALA A 105 -11.86 9.32 -22.82
CA ALA A 105 -10.51 9.52 -22.31
C ALA A 105 -9.54 8.45 -22.82
N ILE A 106 -9.92 7.17 -22.80
CA ILE A 106 -9.11 6.07 -23.34
C ILE A 106 -8.75 6.37 -24.81
N GLY A 107 -9.74 6.67 -25.65
CA GLY A 107 -9.49 6.97 -27.06
C GLY A 107 -8.59 8.18 -27.30
N LEU A 108 -8.66 9.21 -26.44
CA LEU A 108 -7.79 10.39 -26.51
C LEU A 108 -6.34 10.06 -26.12
N PHE A 109 -6.13 9.32 -25.03
CA PHE A 109 -4.79 8.89 -24.63
C PHE A 109 -4.17 7.91 -25.62
N GLU A 110 -4.93 6.97 -26.19
CA GLU A 110 -4.46 6.08 -27.25
C GLU A 110 -4.02 6.83 -28.51
N ARG A 111 -4.78 7.86 -28.92
CA ARG A 111 -4.40 8.74 -30.04
C ARG A 111 -3.14 9.55 -29.72
N ALA A 112 -2.98 10.04 -28.48
CA ALA A 112 -1.75 10.71 -28.05
C ALA A 112 -0.55 9.74 -28.12
N LEU A 113 -0.71 8.50 -27.63
CA LEU A 113 0.31 7.46 -27.65
C LEU A 113 0.61 6.92 -29.06
N ALA A 114 -0.34 6.96 -30.00
CA ALA A 114 -0.08 6.67 -31.41
C ALA A 114 0.84 7.72 -32.06
N MET A 115 0.76 8.98 -31.60
CA MET A 115 1.66 10.04 -32.05
C MET A 115 3.01 10.06 -31.31
N ASP A 116 3.00 9.86 -30.00
CA ASP A 116 4.20 9.74 -29.15
C ASP A 116 4.08 8.52 -28.24
N PRO A 117 4.62 7.37 -28.66
CA PRO A 117 4.55 6.13 -27.91
C PRO A 117 5.21 6.16 -26.53
N ASN A 118 6.10 7.09 -26.27
CA ASN A 118 6.88 7.18 -25.03
C ASN A 118 6.41 8.31 -24.10
N ARG A 119 5.23 8.87 -24.35
CA ARG A 119 4.69 9.91 -23.48
C ARG A 119 4.26 9.34 -22.13
N VAL A 120 5.11 9.57 -21.13
CA VAL A 120 4.95 9.03 -19.76
C VAL A 120 3.59 9.40 -19.16
N ASP A 121 3.22 10.68 -19.20
CA ASP A 121 1.95 11.16 -18.63
C ASP A 121 0.73 10.39 -19.18
N SER A 122 0.68 10.18 -20.51
CA SER A 122 -0.44 9.46 -21.14
C SER A 122 -0.42 7.96 -20.80
N LEU A 123 0.77 7.37 -20.64
CA LEU A 123 0.93 5.98 -20.19
C LEU A 123 0.43 5.80 -18.76
N LEU A 124 0.77 6.74 -17.86
CA LEU A 124 0.32 6.71 -16.46
C LEU A 124 -1.21 6.84 -16.36
N TRP A 125 -1.79 7.85 -17.04
CA TRP A 125 -3.23 8.04 -17.01
C TRP A 125 -4.00 6.84 -17.57
N LEU A 126 -3.58 6.31 -18.71
CA LEU A 126 -4.23 5.15 -19.32
C LEU A 126 -4.08 3.90 -18.44
N GLY A 127 -2.90 3.69 -17.83
CA GLY A 127 -2.65 2.60 -16.88
C GLY A 127 -3.55 2.70 -15.65
N ASN A 128 -3.70 3.92 -15.09
CA ASN A 128 -4.58 4.16 -13.95
C ASN A 128 -6.06 3.89 -14.29
N ILE A 129 -6.52 4.24 -15.49
CA ILE A 129 -7.88 3.91 -15.94
C ILE A 129 -8.07 2.38 -15.94
N TYR A 130 -7.17 1.63 -16.58
CA TYR A 130 -7.28 0.16 -16.60
C TYR A 130 -7.20 -0.47 -15.21
N ARG A 131 -6.44 0.10 -14.27
CA ARG A 131 -6.44 -0.35 -12.88
C ARG A 131 -7.81 -0.17 -12.22
N VAL A 132 -8.46 0.98 -12.39
CA VAL A 132 -9.81 1.24 -11.87
C VAL A 132 -10.83 0.26 -12.45
N GLU A 133 -10.67 -0.11 -13.72
CA GLU A 133 -11.48 -1.15 -14.38
C GLU A 133 -11.07 -2.58 -13.97
N SER A 134 -10.13 -2.72 -13.02
CA SER A 134 -9.57 -4.02 -12.58
C SER A 134 -8.84 -4.80 -13.68
N ASN A 135 -8.49 -4.16 -14.79
CA ASN A 135 -7.66 -4.72 -15.85
C ASN A 135 -6.18 -4.54 -15.54
N PHE A 136 -5.72 -5.23 -14.49
CA PHE A 136 -4.35 -5.11 -14.00
C PHE A 136 -3.30 -5.53 -15.04
N ALA A 137 -3.61 -6.42 -15.97
CA ALA A 137 -2.67 -6.87 -16.99
C ALA A 137 -2.25 -5.71 -17.92
N GLU A 138 -3.22 -4.94 -18.42
CA GLU A 138 -2.97 -3.77 -19.26
C GLU A 138 -2.34 -2.62 -18.47
N ALA A 139 -2.79 -2.37 -17.24
CA ALA A 139 -2.20 -1.38 -16.35
C ALA A 139 -0.70 -1.65 -16.14
N ILE A 140 -0.32 -2.88 -15.76
CA ILE A 140 1.07 -3.30 -15.59
C ILE A 140 1.88 -3.10 -16.88
N ARG A 141 1.32 -3.47 -18.04
CA ARG A 141 1.99 -3.32 -19.34
C ARG A 141 2.32 -1.85 -19.64
N LEU A 142 1.37 -0.95 -19.38
CA LEU A 142 1.53 0.48 -19.63
C LEU A 142 2.52 1.12 -18.66
N HIS A 143 2.42 0.83 -17.35
CA HIS A 143 3.34 1.36 -16.36
C HIS A 143 4.75 0.77 -16.51
N GLN A 144 4.90 -0.49 -16.92
CA GLN A 144 6.20 -1.04 -17.30
C GLN A 144 6.79 -0.34 -18.52
N ARG A 145 5.97 0.06 -19.50
CA ARG A 145 6.41 0.85 -20.64
C ARG A 145 6.86 2.24 -20.19
N ALA A 146 6.10 2.91 -19.33
CA ALA A 146 6.49 4.18 -18.73
C ALA A 146 7.82 4.07 -17.97
N ASN A 147 7.98 3.01 -17.17
CA ASN A 147 9.21 2.76 -16.41
C ASN A 147 10.45 2.50 -17.29
N ARG A 148 10.29 1.99 -18.51
CA ARG A 148 11.40 1.88 -19.47
C ARG A 148 11.86 3.22 -20.01
N VAL A 149 10.97 4.23 -20.04
CA VAL A 149 11.30 5.59 -20.49
C VAL A 149 12.00 6.36 -19.38
N ASP A 150 11.52 6.21 -18.14
CA ASP A 150 12.09 6.86 -16.97
C ASP A 150 12.14 5.87 -15.79
N GLU A 151 13.29 5.18 -15.68
CA GLU A 151 13.50 4.12 -14.69
C GLU A 151 13.64 4.65 -13.25
N ARG A 152 13.88 5.94 -13.08
CA ARG A 152 14.09 6.57 -11.77
C ARG A 152 12.89 7.35 -11.27
N ASN A 153 11.82 7.35 -12.00
CA ASN A 153 10.59 8.04 -11.62
C ASN A 153 9.83 7.26 -10.55
N ILE A 154 9.75 7.85 -9.37
CA ILE A 154 9.13 7.25 -8.18
C ILE A 154 7.63 7.07 -8.35
N GLU A 155 6.95 8.01 -9.02
CA GLU A 155 5.52 7.92 -9.30
C GLU A 155 5.20 6.69 -10.17
N ILE A 156 5.96 6.48 -11.24
CA ILE A 156 5.80 5.30 -12.11
C ILE A 156 6.01 3.99 -11.33
N LEU A 157 7.04 3.95 -10.50
CA LEU A 157 7.33 2.76 -9.68
C LEU A 157 6.22 2.50 -8.65
N LEU A 158 5.64 3.56 -8.07
CA LEU A 158 4.53 3.44 -7.13
C LEU A 158 3.28 2.91 -7.83
N GLU A 159 2.92 3.48 -9.01
CA GLU A 159 1.75 3.03 -9.78
C GLU A 159 1.91 1.58 -10.25
N LEU A 160 3.12 1.19 -10.69
CA LEU A 160 3.42 -0.20 -11.05
C LEU A 160 3.30 -1.14 -9.83
N ALA A 161 3.75 -0.71 -8.65
CA ALA A 161 3.59 -1.49 -7.43
C ALA A 161 2.10 -1.67 -7.06
N ASN A 162 1.28 -0.61 -7.20
CA ASN A 162 -0.17 -0.67 -6.97
C ASN A 162 -0.85 -1.67 -7.90
N ASP A 163 -0.50 -1.68 -9.19
CA ASP A 163 -1.05 -2.64 -10.16
C ASP A 163 -0.67 -4.08 -9.83
N LEU A 164 0.59 -4.29 -9.48
CA LEU A 164 1.11 -5.61 -9.10
C LEU A 164 0.43 -6.13 -7.81
N GLU A 165 0.15 -5.25 -6.84
CA GLU A 165 -0.64 -5.57 -5.65
C GLU A 165 -2.07 -5.97 -6.02
N GLY A 166 -2.73 -5.18 -6.89
CA GLY A 166 -4.08 -5.47 -7.40
C GLY A 166 -4.14 -6.81 -8.14
N ALA A 167 -3.13 -7.12 -8.92
CA ALA A 167 -2.95 -8.40 -9.60
C ALA A 167 -2.55 -9.55 -8.66
N LYS A 168 -2.38 -9.31 -7.35
CA LYS A 168 -1.88 -10.25 -6.33
C LYS A 168 -0.46 -10.78 -6.61
N ARG A 169 0.33 -10.06 -7.40
CA ARG A 169 1.73 -10.36 -7.71
C ARG A 169 2.64 -9.71 -6.66
N TYR A 170 2.49 -10.13 -5.42
CA TYR A 170 3.08 -9.46 -4.26
C TYR A 170 4.61 -9.46 -4.26
N GLU A 171 5.27 -10.53 -4.75
CA GLU A 171 6.72 -10.59 -4.83
C GLU A 171 7.30 -9.58 -5.84
N ASP A 172 6.62 -9.40 -6.98
CA ASP A 172 7.02 -8.42 -7.99
C ASP A 172 6.79 -6.98 -7.47
N ALA A 173 5.70 -6.76 -6.73
CA ALA A 173 5.44 -5.50 -6.05
C ALA A 173 6.54 -5.17 -5.03
N LEU A 174 6.97 -6.16 -4.21
CA LEU A 174 8.09 -5.98 -3.27
C LEU A 174 9.40 -5.60 -3.98
N GLN A 175 9.70 -6.23 -5.13
CA GLN A 175 10.88 -5.87 -5.92
C GLN A 175 10.79 -4.45 -6.48
N THR A 176 9.60 -4.04 -6.91
CA THR A 176 9.35 -2.67 -7.41
C THR A 176 9.52 -1.64 -6.31
N LEU A 177 8.94 -1.87 -5.14
CA LEU A 177 9.13 -1.01 -3.95
C LEU A 177 10.59 -0.99 -3.49
N GLN A 178 11.31 -2.11 -3.62
CA GLN A 178 12.74 -2.15 -3.32
C GLN A 178 13.57 -1.28 -4.29
N LYS A 179 13.20 -1.22 -5.59
CA LYS A 179 13.82 -0.29 -6.56
C LYS A 179 13.56 1.15 -6.15
N MET A 180 12.32 1.47 -5.76
CA MET A 180 11.95 2.80 -5.27
C MET A 180 12.79 3.21 -4.05
N LEU A 181 12.98 2.30 -3.08
CA LEU A 181 13.81 2.54 -1.89
C LEU A 181 15.32 2.59 -2.16
N LYS A 182 15.79 2.12 -3.32
CA LYS A 182 17.18 2.35 -3.77
C LYS A 182 17.38 3.77 -4.29
N ILE A 183 16.33 4.41 -4.84
CA ILE A 183 16.36 5.78 -5.33
C ILE A 183 16.17 6.74 -4.16
N GLU A 184 15.15 6.51 -3.33
CA GLU A 184 14.82 7.27 -2.12
C GLU A 184 14.74 6.34 -0.91
N PRO A 185 15.83 6.17 -0.16
CA PRO A 185 15.87 5.22 0.97
C PRO A 185 14.86 5.50 2.07
N ASP A 186 14.49 6.76 2.27
CA ASP A 186 13.60 7.18 3.36
C ASP A 186 12.19 7.57 2.87
N ASN A 187 11.80 7.13 1.66
CA ASN A 187 10.46 7.34 1.14
C ASN A 187 9.44 6.58 2.01
N LEU A 188 8.65 7.34 2.78
CA LEU A 188 7.69 6.78 3.74
C LEU A 188 6.61 5.92 3.08
N THR A 189 6.10 6.36 1.93
CA THR A 189 5.07 5.60 1.18
C THR A 189 5.59 4.23 0.77
N ALA A 190 6.81 4.17 0.22
CA ALA A 190 7.43 2.91 -0.18
C ALA A 190 7.72 2.01 1.03
N LEU A 191 8.17 2.56 2.16
CA LEU A 191 8.42 1.81 3.39
C LEU A 191 7.12 1.23 3.96
N ILE A 192 6.05 2.03 4.04
CA ILE A 192 4.74 1.58 4.54
C ILE A 192 4.18 0.47 3.64
N ARG A 193 4.13 0.69 2.33
CA ARG A 193 3.64 -0.31 1.38
C ARG A 193 4.45 -1.61 1.44
N LYS A 194 5.78 -1.50 1.47
CA LYS A 194 6.66 -2.66 1.58
C LYS A 194 6.40 -3.44 2.88
N ARG A 195 6.29 -2.76 4.03
CA ARG A 195 5.95 -3.39 5.30
C ARG A 195 4.61 -4.13 5.21
N ASP A 196 3.57 -3.49 4.68
CA ASP A 196 2.23 -4.05 4.62
C ASP A 196 2.19 -5.32 3.74
N LEU A 197 2.91 -5.31 2.62
CA LEU A 197 3.09 -6.51 1.80
C LEU A 197 3.85 -7.61 2.53
N LEU A 198 4.92 -7.28 3.26
CA LEU A 198 5.68 -8.24 4.05
C LEU A 198 4.83 -8.86 5.16
N ILE A 199 3.97 -8.07 5.81
CA ILE A 199 2.99 -8.55 6.80
C ILE A 199 1.96 -9.48 6.16
N ARG A 200 1.49 -9.15 4.95
CA ARG A 200 0.54 -9.99 4.19
C ARG A 200 1.15 -11.32 3.78
N LEU A 201 2.44 -11.33 3.46
CA LEU A 201 3.22 -12.51 3.11
C LEU A 201 3.80 -13.25 4.33
N GLU A 202 3.48 -12.81 5.54
CA GLU A 202 3.99 -13.34 6.79
C GLU A 202 5.53 -13.37 6.90
N LYS A 203 6.22 -12.48 6.16
CA LYS A 203 7.68 -12.28 6.23
C LYS A 203 8.03 -11.36 7.40
N TRP A 204 7.72 -11.84 8.62
CA TRP A 204 7.73 -11.03 9.84
C TRP A 204 9.07 -10.40 10.18
N SER A 205 10.18 -11.12 9.94
CA SER A 205 11.53 -10.60 10.23
C SER A 205 11.86 -9.38 9.36
N GLU A 206 11.53 -9.45 8.06
CA GLU A 206 11.74 -8.35 7.14
C GLU A 206 10.79 -7.19 7.44
N ALA A 207 9.51 -7.49 7.76
CA ALA A 207 8.53 -6.49 8.18
C ALA A 207 9.00 -5.74 9.43
N LEU A 208 9.56 -6.45 10.42
CA LEU A 208 10.10 -5.87 11.64
C LEU A 208 11.28 -4.91 11.35
N GLU A 209 12.16 -5.24 10.43
CA GLU A 209 13.25 -4.38 9.99
C GLU A 209 12.74 -3.07 9.39
N ILE A 210 11.78 -3.15 8.46
CA ILE A 210 11.15 -1.97 7.87
C ILE A 210 10.43 -1.14 8.93
N GLN A 211 9.73 -1.79 9.88
CA GLN A 211 9.04 -1.11 10.97
C GLN A 211 9.99 -0.33 11.88
N HIS A 212 11.18 -0.85 12.13
CA HIS A 212 12.21 -0.11 12.86
C HIS A 212 12.71 1.12 12.10
N ARG A 213 12.78 1.06 10.77
CA ARG A 213 13.13 2.23 9.94
C ARG A 213 12.05 3.30 9.98
N LEU A 214 10.77 2.90 9.84
CA LEU A 214 9.62 3.82 9.90
C LEU A 214 9.56 4.59 11.22
N LEU A 215 9.83 3.95 12.35
CA LEU A 215 9.81 4.62 13.67
C LEU A 215 11.00 5.58 13.90
N LYS A 216 12.04 5.54 13.06
CA LYS A 216 13.11 6.56 13.08
C LYS A 216 12.67 7.86 12.39
N ALA A 217 11.65 7.83 11.55
CA ALA A 217 11.10 9.01 10.91
C ALA A 217 10.36 9.89 11.95
N ASN A 218 10.27 11.18 11.65
CA ASN A 218 9.54 12.13 12.48
C ASN A 218 8.04 12.03 12.21
N LEU A 219 7.38 11.05 12.85
CA LEU A 219 5.95 10.82 12.73
C LEU A 219 5.18 11.63 13.79
N PRO A 220 4.00 12.17 13.48
CA PRO A 220 3.07 12.74 14.46
C PRO A 220 2.67 11.70 15.52
N GLU A 221 2.27 12.17 16.73
CA GLU A 221 2.00 11.26 17.85
C GLU A 221 0.92 10.19 17.60
N PRO A 222 -0.24 10.47 16.96
CA PRO A 222 -1.23 9.42 16.68
C PRO A 222 -0.67 8.31 15.81
N GLU A 223 0.07 8.67 14.75
CA GLU A 223 0.70 7.74 13.82
C GLU A 223 1.84 6.96 14.50
N ARG A 224 2.66 7.64 15.30
CA ARG A 224 3.73 6.99 16.07
C ARG A 224 3.19 5.91 17.01
N ARG A 225 2.04 6.13 17.67
CA ARG A 225 1.39 5.12 18.52
C ARG A 225 0.93 3.92 17.70
N ALA A 226 0.26 4.16 16.56
CA ALA A 226 -0.17 3.09 15.65
C ALA A 226 1.03 2.27 15.16
N GLU A 227 2.10 2.94 14.75
CA GLU A 227 3.33 2.28 14.29
C GLU A 227 4.06 1.53 15.43
N THR A 228 3.98 2.01 16.67
CA THR A 228 4.51 1.30 17.85
C THR A 228 3.71 0.03 18.14
N HIS A 229 2.40 0.07 17.98
CA HIS A 229 1.55 -1.12 18.10
C HIS A 229 1.88 -2.18 17.04
N LEU A 230 2.06 -1.75 15.78
CA LEU A 230 2.51 -2.62 14.69
C LEU A 230 3.90 -3.23 14.98
N LEU A 231 4.83 -2.43 15.52
CA LEU A 231 6.15 -2.93 15.95
C LEU A 231 6.02 -4.04 17.01
N THR A 232 5.12 -3.85 17.97
CA THR A 232 4.87 -4.85 19.03
C THR A 232 4.30 -6.13 18.42
N GLY A 233 3.31 -6.01 17.51
CA GLY A 233 2.73 -7.14 16.78
C GLY A 233 3.76 -7.90 15.94
N CYS A 234 4.54 -7.19 15.12
CA CYS A 234 5.60 -7.82 14.31
C CYS A 234 6.68 -8.49 15.19
N THR A 235 7.05 -7.86 16.31
CA THR A 235 7.99 -8.45 17.28
C THR A 235 7.45 -9.76 17.84
N TYR A 236 6.17 -9.80 18.20
CA TYR A 236 5.52 -11.02 18.68
C TYR A 236 5.48 -12.12 17.60
N GLU A 237 5.11 -11.79 16.36
CA GLU A 237 5.02 -12.78 15.28
C GLU A 237 6.37 -13.41 14.92
N VAL A 238 7.46 -12.63 14.97
CA VAL A 238 8.82 -13.20 14.85
C VAL A 238 9.09 -14.19 15.98
N GLY A 239 8.69 -13.85 17.22
CA GLY A 239 8.80 -14.75 18.36
C GLY A 239 7.99 -16.03 18.15
N ARG A 240 6.75 -15.91 17.66
CA ARG A 240 5.86 -17.06 17.39
C ARG A 240 6.47 -18.00 16.32
N GLN A 241 6.95 -17.45 15.19
CA GLN A 241 7.62 -18.25 14.17
C GLN A 241 8.88 -18.96 14.68
N LEU A 242 9.65 -18.30 15.54
CA LEU A 242 10.83 -18.92 16.16
C LEU A 242 10.44 -20.06 17.10
N LEU A 243 9.35 -19.92 17.84
CA LEU A 243 8.82 -20.98 18.71
C LEU A 243 8.34 -22.19 17.92
N GLU A 244 7.62 -21.95 16.81
CA GLU A 244 7.16 -22.99 15.87
C GLU A 244 8.34 -23.75 15.23
N ARG A 245 9.44 -23.03 14.95
CA ARG A 245 10.68 -23.62 14.41
C ARG A 245 11.56 -24.29 15.46
N GLY A 246 11.12 -24.40 16.71
CA GLY A 246 11.87 -25.07 17.78
C GLY A 246 13.00 -24.25 18.39
N HIS A 247 12.91 -22.91 18.36
CA HIS A 247 13.88 -22.00 18.94
C HIS A 247 13.32 -21.23 20.15
N PRO A 248 12.98 -21.90 21.29
CA PRO A 248 12.26 -21.27 22.40
C PRO A 248 13.06 -20.13 23.07
N ASP A 249 14.38 -20.24 23.20
CA ASP A 249 15.18 -19.19 23.83
C ASP A 249 15.21 -17.89 23.00
N LYS A 250 15.26 -18.00 21.66
CA LYS A 250 15.14 -16.84 20.78
C LYS A 250 13.73 -16.27 20.85
N ALA A 251 12.70 -17.10 20.77
CA ALA A 251 11.29 -16.71 20.88
C ALA A 251 11.03 -15.92 22.18
N ARG A 252 11.54 -16.41 23.32
CA ARG A 252 11.43 -15.76 24.63
C ARG A 252 12.00 -14.34 24.63
N ARG A 253 13.12 -14.10 23.93
CA ARG A 253 13.68 -12.74 23.80
C ARG A 253 12.73 -11.80 23.08
N TYR A 254 12.13 -12.26 21.99
CA TYR A 254 11.15 -11.48 21.21
C TYR A 254 9.87 -11.22 22.00
N PHE A 255 9.32 -12.21 22.71
CA PHE A 255 8.15 -12.02 23.58
C PHE A 255 8.42 -11.01 24.70
N ARG A 256 9.56 -11.10 25.35
CA ARG A 256 9.98 -10.08 26.35
C ARG A 256 10.15 -8.70 25.72
N GLY A 257 10.64 -8.64 24.48
CA GLY A 257 10.74 -7.41 23.70
C GLY A 257 9.38 -6.77 23.42
N ALA A 258 8.37 -7.58 23.07
CA ALA A 258 6.99 -7.13 22.89
C ALA A 258 6.39 -6.61 24.20
N ILE A 259 6.54 -7.33 25.31
CA ILE A 259 6.09 -6.93 26.65
C ILE A 259 6.75 -5.63 27.11
N LYS A 260 8.01 -5.41 26.79
CA LYS A 260 8.72 -4.16 27.14
C LYS A 260 8.10 -2.95 26.42
N LYS A 261 7.62 -3.15 25.19
CA LYS A 261 6.96 -2.09 24.39
C LYS A 261 5.52 -1.85 24.84
N ASP A 262 4.79 -2.94 25.11
CA ASP A 262 3.41 -2.89 25.59
C ASP A 262 3.22 -3.92 26.71
N ARG A 263 3.10 -3.43 27.94
CA ARG A 263 2.91 -4.27 29.14
C ARG A 263 1.54 -4.95 29.20
N THR A 264 0.59 -4.51 28.36
CA THR A 264 -0.78 -5.08 28.28
C THR A 264 -0.91 -6.07 27.12
N PHE A 265 0.16 -6.34 26.38
CA PHE A 265 0.15 -7.22 25.21
C PHE A 265 0.10 -8.70 25.62
N LEU A 266 -1.11 -9.21 25.88
CA LEU A 266 -1.38 -10.56 26.38
C LEU A 266 -0.78 -11.69 25.53
N PRO A 267 -0.78 -11.62 24.17
CA PRO A 267 -0.24 -12.71 23.35
C PRO A 267 1.20 -13.09 23.73
N ALA A 268 2.04 -12.10 24.06
CA ALA A 268 3.42 -12.37 24.42
C ALA A 268 3.59 -13.08 25.79
N TYR A 269 2.71 -12.77 26.76
CA TYR A 269 2.72 -13.50 28.04
C TYR A 269 2.27 -14.94 27.88
N ILE A 270 1.25 -15.18 27.06
CA ILE A 270 0.78 -16.53 26.72
C ILE A 270 1.89 -17.30 26.01
N GLY A 271 2.60 -16.67 25.06
CA GLY A 271 3.75 -17.27 24.39
C GLY A 271 4.90 -17.64 25.35
N ILE A 272 5.18 -16.79 26.37
CA ILE A 272 6.15 -17.16 27.44
C ILE A 272 5.62 -18.33 28.27
N GLY A 273 4.34 -18.32 28.62
CA GLY A 273 3.69 -19.43 29.33
C GLY A 273 3.82 -20.74 28.56
N GLU A 274 3.56 -20.72 27.25
CA GLU A 274 3.70 -21.89 26.39
C GLU A 274 5.13 -22.43 26.33
N ILE A 275 6.13 -21.56 26.26
CA ILE A 275 7.56 -21.97 26.34
C ILE A 275 7.83 -22.68 27.65
N LEU A 276 7.37 -22.13 28.77
CA LEU A 276 7.60 -22.71 30.10
C LEU A 276 6.90 -24.07 30.25
N ILE A 277 5.71 -24.23 29.70
CA ILE A 277 4.98 -25.50 29.71
C ILE A 277 5.74 -26.56 28.90
N ARG A 278 6.21 -26.21 27.69
CA ARG A 278 7.02 -27.12 26.86
C ARG A 278 8.37 -27.49 27.53
N GLU A 279 8.89 -26.65 28.42
CA GLU A 279 10.08 -26.94 29.26
C GLU A 279 9.75 -27.72 30.52
N GLY A 280 8.49 -28.13 30.77
CA GLY A 280 8.06 -28.80 32.00
C GLY A 280 8.00 -27.88 33.23
N LYS A 281 8.13 -26.55 33.07
CA LYS A 281 8.12 -25.55 34.14
C LYS A 281 6.72 -24.97 34.36
N THR A 282 5.70 -25.82 34.45
CA THR A 282 4.29 -25.40 34.49
C THR A 282 3.97 -24.50 35.68
N LYS A 283 4.55 -24.75 36.85
CA LYS A 283 4.39 -23.87 38.04
C LYS A 283 4.83 -22.43 37.77
N GLN A 284 5.92 -22.25 37.03
CA GLN A 284 6.39 -20.90 36.66
C GLN A 284 5.46 -20.23 35.65
N ALA A 285 4.91 -21.01 34.71
CA ALA A 285 3.90 -20.50 33.75
C ALA A 285 2.66 -19.97 34.47
N VAL A 286 2.12 -20.76 35.40
CA VAL A 286 0.99 -20.39 36.26
C VAL A 286 1.26 -19.12 37.04
N GLU A 287 2.45 -19.03 37.69
CA GLU A 287 2.82 -17.85 38.48
C GLU A 287 2.87 -16.56 37.65
N ILE A 288 3.44 -16.64 36.43
CA ILE A 288 3.47 -15.50 35.50
C ILE A 288 2.06 -15.12 35.09
N LEU A 289 1.22 -16.07 34.68
CA LEU A 289 -0.14 -15.82 34.25
C LEU A 289 -1.02 -15.28 35.39
N LYS A 290 -0.88 -15.78 36.65
CA LYS A 290 -1.53 -15.19 37.83
C LYS A 290 -1.16 -13.71 38.01
N LYS A 291 0.14 -13.37 37.91
CA LYS A 291 0.61 -11.97 38.00
C LYS A 291 0.04 -11.09 36.89
N VAL A 292 -0.08 -11.62 35.64
CA VAL A 292 -0.66 -10.90 34.51
C VAL A 292 -2.16 -10.72 34.72
N TYR A 293 -2.86 -11.76 35.15
CA TYR A 293 -4.29 -11.68 35.47
C TYR A 293 -4.59 -10.62 36.54
N ALA A 294 -3.80 -10.61 37.63
CA ALA A 294 -3.96 -9.63 38.71
C ALA A 294 -3.88 -8.17 38.21
N LYS A 295 -3.11 -7.91 37.13
CA LYS A 295 -2.93 -6.56 36.56
C LYS A 295 -3.96 -6.24 35.48
N THR A 296 -4.30 -7.22 34.63
CA THR A 296 -5.09 -6.97 33.40
C THR A 296 -6.56 -7.34 33.55
N ARG A 297 -6.89 -8.18 34.53
CA ARG A 297 -8.24 -8.79 34.71
C ARG A 297 -8.78 -9.46 33.43
N SER A 298 -7.89 -9.88 32.56
CA SER A 298 -8.27 -10.45 31.29
C SER A 298 -8.86 -11.86 31.43
N SER A 299 -10.07 -12.03 30.90
CA SER A 299 -10.74 -13.34 30.81
C SER A 299 -9.94 -14.36 30.00
N ILE A 300 -9.15 -13.89 29.00
CA ILE A 300 -8.27 -14.77 28.21
C ILE A 300 -7.21 -15.43 29.10
N ILE A 301 -6.57 -14.65 29.98
CA ILE A 301 -5.56 -15.18 30.91
C ILE A 301 -6.23 -16.12 31.93
N LEU A 302 -7.43 -15.78 32.37
CA LEU A 302 -8.18 -16.60 33.31
C LEU A 302 -8.54 -17.97 32.71
N HIS A 303 -9.02 -17.99 31.47
CA HIS A 303 -9.27 -19.26 30.74
C HIS A 303 -7.99 -20.08 30.57
N ARG A 304 -6.87 -19.44 30.26
CA ARG A 304 -5.60 -20.16 30.12
C ARG A 304 -5.13 -20.76 31.44
N LEU A 305 -5.35 -20.05 32.56
CA LEU A 305 -5.11 -20.60 33.90
C LEU A 305 -6.03 -21.78 34.22
N GLU A 306 -7.32 -21.68 33.85
CA GLU A 306 -8.29 -22.76 34.01
C GLU A 306 -7.82 -24.05 33.31
N GLU A 307 -7.47 -23.94 32.02
CA GLU A 307 -6.93 -25.07 31.26
C GLU A 307 -5.73 -25.70 31.96
N LEU A 308 -4.73 -24.90 32.37
CA LEU A 308 -3.51 -25.39 33.00
C LEU A 308 -3.77 -26.10 34.34
N PHE A 309 -4.64 -25.56 35.19
CA PHE A 309 -4.94 -26.19 36.47
C PHE A 309 -5.76 -27.46 36.31
N LEU A 310 -6.65 -27.52 35.34
CA LEU A 310 -7.40 -28.75 35.03
C LEU A 310 -6.49 -29.82 34.43
N GLU A 311 -5.55 -29.46 33.57
CA GLU A 311 -4.53 -30.39 33.04
C GLU A 311 -3.62 -30.94 34.13
N GLN A 312 -3.34 -30.15 35.20
CA GLN A 312 -2.56 -30.60 36.36
C GLN A 312 -3.35 -31.41 37.36
N GLY A 313 -4.67 -31.50 37.24
CA GLY A 313 -5.56 -32.14 38.20
C GLY A 313 -5.70 -31.34 39.51
N GLU A 314 -5.46 -30.03 39.46
CA GLU A 314 -5.56 -29.10 40.60
C GLU A 314 -6.75 -28.12 40.47
N PRO A 315 -8.00 -28.60 40.33
CA PRO A 315 -9.17 -27.72 40.07
C PRO A 315 -9.47 -26.77 41.24
N SER A 316 -9.08 -27.16 42.50
CA SER A 316 -9.26 -26.30 43.65
C SER A 316 -8.48 -24.97 43.55
N GLU A 317 -7.36 -24.96 42.86
CA GLU A 317 -6.56 -23.75 42.71
C GLU A 317 -7.24 -22.74 41.77
N ILE A 318 -7.81 -23.20 40.66
CA ILE A 318 -8.54 -22.28 39.75
C ILE A 318 -9.86 -21.81 40.38
N ILE A 319 -10.57 -22.65 41.11
CA ILE A 319 -11.72 -22.24 41.89
C ILE A 319 -11.37 -21.08 42.81
N ARG A 320 -10.25 -21.20 43.55
CA ARG A 320 -9.73 -20.14 44.45
C ARG A 320 -9.45 -18.84 43.66
N VAL A 321 -8.86 -18.93 42.48
CA VAL A 321 -8.60 -17.73 41.63
C VAL A 321 -9.90 -17.06 41.23
N TYR A 322 -10.93 -17.81 40.84
CA TYR A 322 -12.26 -17.25 40.49
C TYR A 322 -12.93 -16.64 41.72
N GLN A 323 -12.91 -17.31 42.86
CA GLN A 323 -13.49 -16.81 44.11
C GLN A 323 -12.80 -15.50 44.58
N GLU A 324 -11.48 -15.43 44.46
CA GLU A 324 -10.75 -14.19 44.77
C GLU A 324 -11.09 -13.06 43.80
N ALA A 325 -11.25 -13.37 42.51
CA ALA A 325 -11.71 -12.40 41.50
C ALA A 325 -13.13 -11.87 41.82
N LEU A 326 -14.03 -12.75 42.23
CA LEU A 326 -15.39 -12.36 42.63
C LEU A 326 -15.45 -11.60 43.92
N ARG A 327 -14.54 -11.84 44.90
CA ARG A 327 -14.46 -11.01 46.12
C ARG A 327 -14.12 -9.54 45.77
N GLN A 328 -13.34 -9.31 44.72
CA GLN A 328 -12.97 -7.98 44.26
C GLN A 328 -14.03 -7.32 43.37
N ASP A 329 -14.83 -8.11 42.67
CA ASP A 329 -15.94 -7.66 41.81
C ASP A 329 -17.12 -8.63 41.95
N PRO A 330 -17.89 -8.57 43.07
CA PRO A 330 -18.93 -9.54 43.39
C PRO A 330 -20.06 -9.61 42.38
N ASN A 331 -20.36 -8.51 41.73
CA ASN A 331 -21.49 -8.36 40.80
C ASN A 331 -21.06 -8.55 39.33
N ASN A 332 -19.90 -9.14 39.07
CA ASN A 332 -19.44 -9.39 37.71
C ASN A 332 -20.11 -10.65 37.12
N PRO A 333 -21.11 -10.49 36.23
CA PRO A 333 -21.88 -11.62 35.73
C PRO A 333 -21.04 -12.55 34.87
N ALA A 334 -19.97 -12.07 34.24
CA ALA A 334 -19.07 -12.90 33.46
C ALA A 334 -18.25 -13.82 34.36
N LEU A 335 -17.73 -13.32 35.48
CA LEU A 335 -16.98 -14.15 36.44
C LEU A 335 -17.89 -15.15 37.12
N GLN A 336 -19.11 -14.76 37.51
CA GLN A 336 -20.13 -15.67 38.05
C GLN A 336 -20.44 -16.81 37.06
N PHE A 337 -20.65 -16.47 35.79
CA PHE A 337 -20.92 -17.46 34.75
C PHE A 337 -19.73 -18.41 34.55
N TYR A 338 -18.47 -17.91 34.48
CA TYR A 338 -17.32 -18.76 34.28
C TYR A 338 -17.08 -19.69 35.48
N LEU A 339 -17.21 -19.18 36.70
CA LEU A 339 -17.12 -20.05 37.90
C LEU A 339 -18.23 -21.08 37.96
N GLY A 340 -19.47 -20.71 37.66
CA GLY A 340 -20.61 -21.65 37.60
C GLY A 340 -20.41 -22.70 36.50
N LYS A 341 -19.91 -22.33 35.35
CA LYS A 341 -19.53 -23.24 34.27
C LYS A 341 -18.41 -24.22 34.70
N LEU A 342 -17.42 -23.71 35.44
CA LEU A 342 -16.34 -24.55 36.00
C LEU A 342 -16.88 -25.54 37.02
N TYR A 343 -17.74 -25.12 37.97
CA TYR A 343 -18.38 -26.02 38.92
C TYR A 343 -19.21 -27.09 38.21
N TYR A 344 -19.99 -26.72 37.19
CA TYR A 344 -20.74 -27.67 36.37
C TYR A 344 -19.82 -28.71 35.70
N ARG A 345 -18.67 -28.30 35.13
CA ARG A 345 -17.70 -29.24 34.54
C ARG A 345 -17.06 -30.18 35.57
N LEU A 346 -16.96 -29.76 36.81
CA LEU A 346 -16.44 -30.55 37.93
C LEU A 346 -17.48 -31.37 38.66
N GLU A 347 -18.71 -31.47 38.12
CA GLU A 347 -19.85 -32.17 38.70
C GLU A 347 -20.27 -31.60 40.08
N MET A 348 -19.89 -30.39 40.45
CA MET A 348 -20.29 -29.69 41.68
C MET A 348 -21.62 -29.01 41.42
N VAL A 349 -22.73 -29.81 41.48
CA VAL A 349 -24.05 -29.43 40.99
C VAL A 349 -24.68 -28.33 41.85
N ASP A 350 -24.55 -28.38 43.16
CA ASP A 350 -25.16 -27.39 44.04
C ASP A 350 -24.47 -26.04 43.93
N GLU A 351 -23.11 -26.04 43.96
CA GLU A 351 -22.32 -24.81 43.82
C GLU A 351 -22.53 -24.17 42.43
N ALA A 352 -22.64 -25.00 41.38
CA ALA A 352 -22.93 -24.52 40.02
C ALA A 352 -24.31 -23.85 39.98
N PHE A 353 -25.32 -24.47 40.57
CA PHE A 353 -26.69 -23.95 40.60
C PHE A 353 -26.73 -22.63 41.36
N ASP A 354 -26.17 -22.61 42.58
CA ASP A 354 -26.19 -21.44 43.45
C ASP A 354 -25.58 -20.19 42.76
N ILE A 355 -24.39 -20.32 42.18
CA ILE A 355 -23.73 -19.20 41.55
C ILE A 355 -24.40 -18.80 40.22
N LEU A 356 -24.85 -19.77 39.39
CA LEU A 356 -25.48 -19.44 38.11
C LEU A 356 -26.85 -18.82 38.29
N SER A 357 -27.57 -19.16 39.37
CA SER A 357 -28.85 -18.51 39.70
C SER A 357 -28.73 -17.02 40.02
N THR A 358 -27.57 -16.55 40.43
CA THR A 358 -27.31 -15.14 40.71
C THR A 358 -26.86 -14.34 39.50
N VAL A 359 -26.59 -15.01 38.35
CA VAL A 359 -26.13 -14.32 37.13
C VAL A 359 -27.28 -13.50 36.54
N GLU A 360 -27.02 -12.20 36.34
CA GLU A 360 -27.97 -11.27 35.73
C GLU A 360 -27.38 -10.54 34.55
N GLY A 361 -28.23 -10.16 33.57
CA GLY A 361 -27.89 -9.25 32.49
C GLY A 361 -27.12 -9.85 31.30
N ILE A 362 -26.62 -11.11 31.39
CA ILE A 362 -25.91 -11.78 30.29
C ILE A 362 -26.58 -13.07 29.83
N GLN A 363 -27.64 -13.51 30.48
CA GLN A 363 -28.34 -14.78 30.17
C GLN A 363 -28.77 -14.82 28.72
N ASP A 364 -29.41 -13.74 28.23
CA ASP A 364 -29.90 -13.63 26.86
C ASP A 364 -28.81 -13.63 25.79
N GLN A 365 -27.51 -13.56 26.17
CA GLN A 365 -26.39 -13.59 25.26
C GLN A 365 -25.73 -14.97 25.15
N LEU A 366 -26.10 -15.90 26.04
CA LEU A 366 -25.34 -17.14 26.25
C LEU A 366 -26.27 -18.37 26.15
N VAL A 367 -26.26 -19.04 25.00
CA VAL A 367 -26.94 -20.33 24.83
C VAL A 367 -26.50 -21.37 25.87
N ASP A 368 -25.20 -21.39 26.20
CA ASP A 368 -24.61 -22.33 27.14
C ASP A 368 -25.10 -22.11 28.57
N TYR A 369 -25.42 -20.87 28.97
CA TYR A 369 -26.05 -20.61 30.27
C TYR A 369 -27.37 -21.38 30.38
N HIS A 370 -28.27 -21.25 29.41
CA HIS A 370 -29.57 -21.92 29.41
C HIS A 370 -29.45 -23.45 29.33
N LYS A 371 -28.50 -23.97 28.57
CA LYS A 371 -28.22 -25.41 28.51
C LYS A 371 -27.72 -25.96 29.84
N ILE A 372 -26.79 -25.25 30.50
CA ILE A 372 -26.26 -25.66 31.81
C ILE A 372 -27.38 -25.60 32.85
N MET A 373 -28.12 -24.48 32.92
CA MET A 373 -29.22 -24.31 33.85
C MET A 373 -30.30 -25.39 33.67
N ALA A 374 -30.67 -25.69 32.43
CA ALA A 374 -31.62 -26.77 32.13
C ALA A 374 -31.12 -28.11 32.66
N ASN A 375 -29.86 -28.44 32.49
CA ASN A 375 -29.29 -29.69 33.00
C ASN A 375 -29.23 -29.72 34.54
N LEU A 376 -28.90 -28.59 35.16
CA LEU A 376 -28.89 -28.44 36.62
C LEU A 376 -30.33 -28.62 37.18
N TYR A 377 -31.33 -28.02 36.55
CA TYR A 377 -32.74 -28.23 36.91
C TYR A 377 -33.19 -29.70 36.77
N LEU A 378 -32.76 -30.39 35.68
CA LEU A 378 -33.02 -31.82 35.52
C LEU A 378 -32.42 -32.65 36.66
N ARG A 379 -31.16 -32.38 37.05
CA ARG A 379 -30.48 -33.06 38.18
C ARG A 379 -31.15 -32.79 39.51
N LYS A 380 -31.76 -31.61 39.67
CA LYS A 380 -32.56 -31.24 40.85
C LYS A 380 -34.05 -31.70 40.74
N GLN A 381 -34.38 -32.50 39.76
CA GLN A 381 -35.75 -33.02 39.49
C GLN A 381 -36.84 -31.94 39.26
N GLN A 382 -36.42 -30.75 38.82
CA GLN A 382 -37.26 -29.58 38.52
C GLN A 382 -37.57 -29.52 37.03
N MET A 383 -38.47 -30.41 36.57
CA MET A 383 -38.71 -30.65 35.15
C MET A 383 -39.26 -29.40 34.41
N GLU A 384 -40.18 -28.67 35.02
CA GLU A 384 -40.83 -27.51 34.40
C GLU A 384 -39.82 -26.39 34.09
N GLN A 385 -38.92 -26.10 35.06
CA GLN A 385 -37.86 -25.12 34.93
C GLN A 385 -36.85 -25.55 33.88
N ALA A 386 -36.49 -26.84 33.86
CA ALA A 386 -35.60 -27.37 32.83
C ALA A 386 -36.13 -27.19 31.41
N VAL A 387 -37.43 -27.48 31.22
CA VAL A 387 -38.12 -27.30 29.92
C VAL A 387 -38.15 -25.81 29.53
N ALA A 388 -38.40 -24.93 30.49
CA ALA A 388 -38.40 -23.49 30.26
C ALA A 388 -37.01 -22.99 29.77
N GLU A 389 -35.94 -23.43 30.43
CA GLU A 389 -34.56 -23.08 30.02
C GLU A 389 -34.18 -23.69 28.67
N LEU A 390 -34.58 -24.95 28.38
CA LEU A 390 -34.37 -25.55 27.05
C LEU A 390 -35.10 -24.78 25.95
N LYS A 391 -36.32 -24.32 26.19
CA LYS A 391 -37.07 -23.48 25.23
C LYS A 391 -36.29 -22.18 24.94
N LYS A 392 -35.75 -21.50 25.97
CA LYS A 392 -34.91 -20.35 25.78
C LYS A 392 -33.67 -20.69 24.94
N ALA A 393 -32.97 -21.76 25.25
CA ALA A 393 -31.81 -22.22 24.47
C ALA A 393 -32.13 -22.47 22.98
N LEU A 394 -33.34 -23.00 22.68
CA LEU A 394 -33.79 -23.28 21.31
C LEU A 394 -34.19 -22.02 20.52
N HIS A 395 -34.56 -20.93 21.18
CA HIS A 395 -34.93 -19.66 20.53
C HIS A 395 -33.73 -18.85 20.07
N PHE A 396 -32.52 -19.21 20.46
CA PHE A 396 -31.33 -18.54 19.96
C PHE A 396 -31.13 -18.79 18.46
N LYS A 397 -30.95 -17.70 17.69
CA LYS A 397 -30.69 -17.77 16.25
C LYS A 397 -29.37 -18.45 15.91
N LYS A 398 -28.40 -18.40 16.82
CA LYS A 398 -27.08 -19.03 16.67
C LYS A 398 -27.00 -20.31 17.49
N ARG A 399 -26.82 -21.43 16.80
CA ARG A 399 -26.69 -22.78 17.43
C ARG A 399 -25.22 -23.08 17.83
N VAL A 400 -24.28 -22.31 17.37
CA VAL A 400 -22.83 -22.51 17.63
C VAL A 400 -22.38 -21.52 18.67
N VAL A 401 -21.79 -22.02 19.73
CA VAL A 401 -21.14 -21.18 20.75
C VAL A 401 -19.84 -20.63 20.16
N VAL A 402 -19.78 -19.32 20.10
CA VAL A 402 -18.58 -18.62 19.64
C VAL A 402 -17.97 -17.91 20.84
N PRO A 403 -16.90 -18.49 21.44
CA PRO A 403 -16.40 -18.02 22.71
C PRO A 403 -15.61 -16.70 22.65
N TYR A 404 -15.21 -16.28 21.44
CA TYR A 404 -14.37 -15.09 21.30
C TYR A 404 -14.93 -14.12 20.26
N VAL A 405 -14.74 -12.82 20.52
CA VAL A 405 -15.11 -11.75 19.58
C VAL A 405 -13.97 -10.72 19.48
N CYS A 406 -13.73 -10.24 18.28
CA CYS A 406 -12.76 -9.16 18.06
C CYS A 406 -13.39 -7.81 18.42
N THR A 407 -12.77 -7.04 19.30
CA THR A 407 -13.25 -5.71 19.71
C THR A 407 -13.16 -4.68 18.57
N ALA A 408 -12.23 -4.85 17.63
CA ALA A 408 -12.04 -3.94 16.51
C ALA A 408 -13.03 -4.14 15.36
N CYS A 409 -13.24 -5.39 14.89
CA CYS A 409 -14.08 -5.65 13.71
C CYS A 409 -15.32 -6.52 14.00
N ARG A 410 -15.59 -6.86 15.27
CA ARG A 410 -16.71 -7.69 15.74
C ARG A 410 -16.76 -9.12 15.12
N GLN A 411 -15.63 -9.56 14.52
CA GLN A 411 -15.53 -10.93 14.03
C GLN A 411 -15.55 -11.90 15.21
N GLU A 412 -16.42 -12.91 15.10
CA GLU A 412 -16.50 -14.01 16.04
C GLU A 412 -15.50 -15.11 15.67
N SER A 413 -14.95 -15.81 16.66
CA SER A 413 -14.02 -16.91 16.50
C SER A 413 -14.25 -18.01 17.53
N THR A 414 -14.09 -19.26 17.13
CA THR A 414 -14.15 -20.43 18.02
C THR A 414 -12.83 -20.65 18.76
N GLU A 415 -11.73 -20.11 18.23
CA GLU A 415 -10.41 -20.23 18.79
C GLU A 415 -9.83 -18.85 19.11
N TRP A 416 -9.13 -18.74 20.22
CA TRP A 416 -8.38 -17.55 20.53
C TRP A 416 -7.08 -17.49 19.73
N SER A 417 -6.74 -16.30 19.26
CA SER A 417 -5.45 -16.02 18.63
C SER A 417 -4.96 -14.62 19.01
N GLY A 418 -3.65 -14.43 19.02
CA GLY A 418 -3.04 -13.14 19.33
C GLY A 418 -3.35 -12.06 18.26
N ARG A 419 -3.74 -12.50 17.06
CA ARG A 419 -4.06 -11.63 15.92
C ARG A 419 -5.42 -12.03 15.33
N CYS A 420 -6.31 -11.07 15.10
CA CYS A 420 -7.59 -11.32 14.44
C CYS A 420 -7.38 -11.74 12.98
N ARG A 421 -7.95 -12.89 12.58
CA ARG A 421 -7.83 -13.41 11.20
C ARG A 421 -8.52 -12.52 10.15
N ARG A 422 -9.54 -11.74 10.54
CA ARG A 422 -10.29 -10.87 9.61
C ARG A 422 -9.62 -9.50 9.43
N CYS A 423 -9.44 -8.76 10.50
CA CYS A 423 -8.91 -7.39 10.43
C CYS A 423 -7.39 -7.29 10.65
N GLY A 424 -6.72 -8.38 10.98
CA GLY A 424 -5.29 -8.42 11.19
C GLY A 424 -4.79 -7.73 12.45
N THR A 425 -5.65 -7.16 13.28
CA THR A 425 -5.27 -6.45 14.51
C THR A 425 -4.89 -7.42 15.61
N TRP A 426 -3.84 -7.11 16.38
CA TRP A 426 -3.36 -7.91 17.49
C TRP A 426 -4.05 -7.53 18.79
N ASN A 427 -4.12 -8.48 19.72
CA ASN A 427 -4.61 -8.33 21.10
C ASN A 427 -6.04 -7.79 21.20
N THR A 428 -6.91 -8.12 20.21
CA THR A 428 -8.29 -7.63 20.14
C THR A 428 -9.34 -8.70 20.33
N LEU A 429 -8.96 -9.98 20.42
CA LEU A 429 -9.90 -11.07 20.72
C LEU A 429 -10.13 -11.17 22.22
N VAL A 430 -11.38 -11.01 22.61
CA VAL A 430 -11.85 -11.13 24.00
C VAL A 430 -12.85 -12.27 24.12
N ALA A 431 -12.93 -12.88 25.29
CA ALA A 431 -13.90 -13.94 25.53
C ALA A 431 -15.31 -13.38 25.78
N LEU A 432 -16.33 -14.11 25.35
CA LEU A 432 -17.72 -13.84 25.72
C LEU A 432 -18.08 -14.49 27.07
N PRO A 433 -18.95 -13.89 27.89
CA PRO A 433 -19.66 -12.62 27.63
C PRO A 433 -18.71 -11.43 27.68
N LEU A 434 -19.01 -10.42 26.86
CA LEU A 434 -18.25 -9.17 26.90
C LEU A 434 -18.43 -8.55 28.30
N PRO A 435 -17.36 -8.05 28.94
CA PRO A 435 -17.50 -7.23 30.13
C PRO A 435 -18.45 -6.06 29.78
N ASN A 436 -19.32 -5.67 30.72
CA ASN A 436 -20.28 -4.61 30.53
C ASN A 436 -19.62 -3.38 29.91
N ALA A 437 -20.29 -2.74 28.96
CA ALA A 437 -19.79 -1.62 28.18
C ALA A 437 -19.31 -0.38 28.98
N GLY A 438 -19.34 -0.44 30.31
CA GLY A 438 -18.87 0.58 31.23
C GLY A 438 -17.50 0.29 31.88
N GLN A 439 -16.96 -0.91 31.75
CA GLN A 439 -15.62 -1.23 32.21
C GLN A 439 -14.67 -1.26 31.02
N ALA A 440 -14.09 -0.11 30.71
CA ALA A 440 -12.93 -0.06 29.83
C ALA A 440 -11.86 -0.98 30.39
N VAL A 441 -11.37 -1.93 29.58
CA VAL A 441 -10.20 -2.72 29.91
C VAL A 441 -9.07 -1.73 30.20
N PRO A 442 -8.43 -1.74 31.39
CA PRO A 442 -7.39 -0.78 31.70
C PRO A 442 -6.26 -0.91 30.68
N GLY A 443 -6.05 0.12 29.88
CA GLY A 443 -5.05 0.15 28.80
C GLY A 443 -5.59 0.16 27.37
N GLN A 444 -6.90 0.15 27.14
CA GLN A 444 -7.52 0.33 25.82
C GLN A 444 -8.23 1.70 25.69
N ASP A 445 -7.47 2.78 25.88
CA ASP A 445 -7.80 4.09 25.31
C ASP A 445 -7.37 4.14 23.84
N SER A 446 -7.77 3.13 23.08
CA SER A 446 -7.69 3.17 21.64
C SER A 446 -9.11 2.99 21.11
N GLY A 447 -9.73 4.11 20.72
CA GLY A 447 -10.75 4.06 19.69
C GLY A 447 -10.29 3.15 18.56
N PRO A 448 -11.18 2.69 17.67
CA PRO A 448 -10.79 1.79 16.60
C PRO A 448 -9.55 2.38 15.94
N LEU A 449 -8.39 1.73 16.17
CA LEU A 449 -7.18 2.04 15.42
C LEU A 449 -7.58 1.87 13.96
N PRO A 450 -7.43 2.87 13.11
CA PRO A 450 -7.68 2.67 11.70
C PRO A 450 -6.82 1.49 11.29
N VAL A 451 -7.49 0.39 10.89
CA VAL A 451 -6.85 -0.58 10.02
C VAL A 451 -6.10 0.26 9.00
N SER A 452 -4.86 -0.04 8.71
CA SER A 452 -4.00 0.66 7.74
C SER A 452 -4.56 0.61 6.31
N ALA A 453 -5.77 1.07 6.15
CA ALA A 453 -6.50 1.36 4.93
C ALA A 453 -6.79 2.87 4.84
N VAL A 454 -6.17 3.69 5.72
CA VAL A 454 -6.09 5.11 5.44
C VAL A 454 -4.88 5.27 4.53
N PRO A 455 -5.07 5.54 3.24
CA PRO A 455 -3.96 5.99 2.43
C PRO A 455 -3.44 7.25 3.14
N TYR A 456 -2.17 7.24 3.48
CA TYR A 456 -1.45 8.44 3.87
C TYR A 456 -1.79 9.49 2.82
N GLN A 457 -2.51 10.55 3.21
CA GLN A 457 -2.87 11.66 2.32
C GLN A 457 -1.61 12.49 2.04
N GLY A 458 -0.64 11.84 1.42
CA GLY A 458 0.44 12.50 0.73
C GLY A 458 0.11 12.44 -0.75
N ILE A 459 -0.48 13.51 -1.28
CA ILE A 459 -0.86 13.67 -2.69
C ILE A 459 -1.91 12.60 -3.09
N ALA A 460 -3.16 12.86 -2.74
CA ALA A 460 -4.29 12.10 -3.26
C ALA A 460 -4.18 12.07 -4.79
N SER A 461 -4.01 10.89 -5.37
CA SER A 461 -4.21 10.69 -6.79
C SER A 461 -5.63 11.20 -7.10
N PRO A 462 -5.83 12.02 -8.13
CA PRO A 462 -7.16 12.54 -8.48
C PRO A 462 -8.20 11.44 -8.77
N PHE A 463 -7.81 10.17 -8.66
CA PHE A 463 -8.67 9.00 -8.84
C PHE A 463 -9.26 8.41 -7.54
N GLU A 464 -8.76 8.80 -6.34
CA GLU A 464 -9.30 8.26 -5.07
C GLU A 464 -10.56 9.00 -4.58
N THR A 465 -10.97 10.09 -5.23
CA THR A 465 -12.16 10.91 -4.89
C THR A 465 -13.28 10.88 -5.93
N VAL A 466 -13.29 9.91 -6.84
CA VAL A 466 -14.37 9.76 -7.85
C VAL A 466 -15.12 8.46 -7.69
#